data_2f45ceb11dd0923a88fa7ac75ac10653
#
_entry.id   2f45ceb11dd0923a88fa7ac75ac10653
#
_cell.length_a   1.000
_cell.length_b   1.000
_cell.length_c   1.000
_cell.angle_alpha   90.00
_cell.angle_beta   90.00
_cell.angle_gamma   90.00
#
_symmetry.space_group_name_H-M   'P 1'
#
loop_
_entity.id
_entity.type
_entity.pdbx_description
1 polymer ?
#
loop_
_entity_poly.entity_id
_entity_poly.type
_entity_poly.pdbx_seq_one_letter_code
_entity_poly.pdbx_strand_id
1 'polypeptide(L)'
;MKSILILGGSGFIGNCLYKELAPYYNTFATYNTAKGYRNNQHFFYFNLEEGGLDSILKEVRPKLIISALRGDFNVQLETHDFLIKLIKKSDCRILFLSSSNVFDSFEHYPSYEYDKTFSESIFGRFKIKIENELMRLPTGKFIIARLPMIFGLNAPRTIEIDTAVKHNK
;
A
#
# COMPACT_ATOMS: atom_id res chain seq x y z
N MET A 1 -18.48 1.09 -14.55
CA MET A 1 -17.01 1.20 -14.44
C MET A 1 -16.51 0.26 -13.34
N LYS A 2 -15.28 -0.24 -13.45
CA LYS A 2 -14.69 -1.05 -12.36
C LYS A 2 -14.29 -0.13 -11.20
N SER A 3 -14.70 -0.47 -9.98
CA SER A 3 -14.34 0.30 -8.78
C SER A 3 -12.97 -0.09 -8.27
N ILE A 4 -12.17 0.91 -7.91
CA ILE A 4 -10.84 0.77 -7.29
C ILE A 4 -10.90 1.39 -5.90
N LEU A 5 -10.32 0.72 -4.90
CA LEU A 5 -10.15 1.26 -3.56
C LEU A 5 -8.66 1.36 -3.23
N ILE A 6 -8.18 2.56 -2.92
CA ILE A 6 -6.80 2.80 -2.51
C ILE A 6 -6.75 2.97 -0.98
N LEU A 7 -6.22 1.98 -0.28
CA LEU A 7 -5.98 2.06 1.16
C LEU A 7 -4.70 2.89 1.40
N GLY A 8 -4.82 3.95 2.22
CA GLY A 8 -3.75 4.92 2.41
C GLY A 8 -3.67 5.97 1.30
N GLY A 9 -4.80 6.28 0.66
CA GLY A 9 -4.88 7.22 -0.47
C GLY A 9 -4.57 8.68 -0.13
N SER A 10 -4.56 9.08 1.14
CA SER A 10 -4.10 10.41 1.55
C SER A 10 -2.57 10.52 1.69
N GLY A 11 -1.86 9.38 1.68
CA GLY A 11 -0.39 9.35 1.69
C GLY A 11 0.21 9.74 0.34
N PHE A 12 1.52 9.98 0.30
CA PHE A 12 2.22 10.44 -0.90
C PHE A 12 1.96 9.55 -2.13
N ILE A 13 2.27 8.26 -2.04
CA ILE A 13 2.10 7.32 -3.16
C ILE A 13 0.61 7.12 -3.45
N GLY A 14 -0.22 6.90 -2.42
CA GLY A 14 -1.64 6.66 -2.58
C GLY A 14 -2.36 7.84 -3.25
N ASN A 15 -1.97 9.07 -2.94
CA ASN A 15 -2.55 10.27 -3.56
C ASN A 15 -2.12 10.45 -5.02
N CYS A 16 -0.86 10.14 -5.35
CA CYS A 16 -0.43 10.11 -6.74
C CYS A 16 -1.25 9.09 -7.54
N LEU A 17 -1.39 7.87 -7.03
CA LEU A 17 -2.19 6.83 -7.68
C LEU A 17 -3.66 7.22 -7.81
N TYR A 18 -4.23 7.86 -6.78
CA TYR A 18 -5.62 8.35 -6.87
C TYR A 18 -5.80 9.36 -8.01
N LYS A 19 -4.92 10.36 -8.11
CA LYS A 19 -4.99 11.38 -9.15
C LYS A 19 -4.86 10.80 -10.57
N GLU A 20 -3.97 9.82 -10.74
CA GLU A 20 -3.76 9.16 -12.02
C GLU A 20 -4.92 8.23 -12.43
N LEU A 21 -5.55 7.58 -11.46
CA LEU A 21 -6.60 6.59 -11.74
C LEU A 21 -8.01 7.17 -11.79
N ALA A 22 -8.29 8.22 -11.02
CA ALA A 22 -9.62 8.82 -10.92
C ALA A 22 -10.22 9.30 -12.25
N PRO A 23 -9.47 9.80 -13.25
CA PRO A 23 -10.03 10.17 -14.55
C PRO A 23 -10.57 8.98 -15.36
N TYR A 24 -10.09 7.77 -15.11
CA TYR A 24 -10.36 6.58 -15.93
C TYR A 24 -11.22 5.53 -15.23
N TYR A 25 -11.25 5.53 -13.88
CA TYR A 25 -11.92 4.52 -13.07
C TYR A 25 -12.77 5.15 -11.98
N ASN A 26 -13.75 4.43 -11.48
CA ASN A 26 -14.48 4.81 -10.28
C ASN A 26 -13.57 4.55 -9.06
N THR A 27 -12.73 5.53 -8.73
CA THR A 27 -11.66 5.40 -7.74
C THR A 27 -12.06 6.02 -6.42
N PHE A 28 -11.96 5.21 -5.38
CA PHE A 28 -12.13 5.60 -3.98
C PHE A 28 -10.82 5.45 -3.23
N ALA A 29 -10.69 6.16 -2.12
CA ALA A 29 -9.47 6.13 -1.32
C ALA A 29 -9.77 6.24 0.18
N THR A 30 -8.81 5.87 1.01
CA THR A 30 -8.93 6.08 2.45
C THR A 30 -7.96 7.16 2.94
N TYR A 31 -8.39 7.87 4.00
CA TYR A 31 -7.57 8.81 4.75
C TYR A 31 -7.71 8.54 6.25
N ASN A 32 -6.70 8.94 7.03
CA ASN A 32 -6.74 8.89 8.49
C ASN A 32 -6.66 10.32 9.05
N THR A 33 -5.48 10.90 9.17
CA THR A 33 -5.24 12.19 9.84
C THR A 33 -5.44 13.40 8.95
N ALA A 34 -5.45 13.23 7.64
CA ALA A 34 -5.51 14.33 6.66
C ALA A 34 -6.92 14.92 6.55
N LYS A 35 -7.22 15.93 7.38
CA LYS A 35 -8.56 16.56 7.49
C LYS A 35 -9.13 17.14 6.18
N GLY A 36 -8.28 17.48 5.21
CA GLY A 36 -8.70 18.04 3.91
C GLY A 36 -9.58 17.09 3.06
N TYR A 37 -9.64 15.81 3.40
CA TYR A 37 -10.44 14.83 2.67
C TYR A 37 -11.83 14.57 3.25
N ARG A 38 -12.18 15.17 4.40
CA ARG A 38 -13.46 14.92 5.11
C ARG A 38 -14.71 15.15 4.25
N ASN A 39 -14.66 16.15 3.37
CA ASN A 39 -15.80 16.53 2.54
C ASN A 39 -15.72 15.95 1.11
N ASN A 40 -14.78 15.05 0.87
CA ASN A 40 -14.64 14.40 -0.44
C ASN A 40 -15.37 13.06 -0.42
N GLN A 41 -16.43 12.93 -1.23
CA GLN A 41 -17.27 11.73 -1.33
C GLN A 41 -16.53 10.47 -1.82
N HIS A 42 -15.35 10.64 -2.41
CA HIS A 42 -14.49 9.53 -2.83
C HIS A 42 -13.48 9.10 -1.78
N PHE A 43 -13.43 9.77 -0.61
CA PHE A 43 -12.50 9.47 0.47
C PHE A 43 -13.22 9.04 1.72
N PHE A 44 -12.89 7.85 2.23
CA PHE A 44 -13.42 7.28 3.45
C PHE A 44 -12.42 7.45 4.60
N TYR A 45 -12.93 7.81 5.77
CA TYR A 45 -12.13 7.74 6.98
C TYR A 45 -11.81 6.28 7.31
N PHE A 46 -10.54 6.00 7.52
CA PHE A 46 -10.08 4.68 7.93
C PHE A 46 -8.82 4.80 8.80
N ASN A 47 -8.96 4.37 10.05
CA ASN A 47 -7.85 4.18 10.97
C ASN A 47 -7.61 2.68 11.14
N LEU A 48 -6.37 2.24 10.92
CA LEU A 48 -5.98 0.84 11.03
C LEU A 48 -6.31 0.24 12.40
N GLU A 49 -6.09 1.00 13.48
CA GLU A 49 -6.29 0.55 14.87
C GLU A 49 -7.77 0.49 15.27
N GLU A 50 -8.60 1.35 14.68
CA GLU A 50 -10.04 1.41 14.96
C GLU A 50 -10.85 0.40 14.13
N GLY A 51 -10.27 -0.09 13.03
CA GLY A 51 -10.95 -1.01 12.12
C GLY A 51 -11.98 -0.34 11.21
N GLY A 52 -13.08 -1.04 10.89
CA GLY A 52 -14.16 -0.50 10.06
C GLY A 52 -13.97 -0.66 8.55
N LEU A 53 -12.94 -1.37 8.10
CA LEU A 53 -12.67 -1.58 6.68
C LEU A 53 -13.79 -2.37 5.96
N ASP A 54 -14.49 -3.25 6.68
CA ASP A 54 -15.57 -4.07 6.12
C ASP A 54 -16.77 -3.24 5.63
N SER A 55 -17.12 -2.14 6.32
CA SER A 55 -18.16 -1.21 5.89
C SER A 55 -17.79 -0.48 4.60
N ILE A 56 -16.55 0.01 4.49
CA ILE A 56 -16.02 0.64 3.28
C ILE A 56 -16.05 -0.37 2.11
N LEU A 57 -15.62 -1.60 2.34
CA LEU A 57 -15.62 -2.64 1.30
C LEU A 57 -17.03 -3.02 0.83
N LYS A 58 -18.00 -3.05 1.72
CA LYS A 58 -19.41 -3.29 1.39
C LYS A 58 -20.02 -2.17 0.56
N GLU A 59 -19.65 -0.92 0.84
CA GLU A 59 -20.13 0.25 0.12
C GLU A 59 -19.49 0.36 -1.27
N VAL A 60 -18.15 0.33 -1.34
CA VAL A 60 -17.37 0.52 -2.57
C VAL A 60 -17.45 -0.70 -3.50
N ARG A 61 -17.52 -1.92 -2.96
CA ARG A 61 -17.45 -3.20 -3.69
C ARG A 61 -16.32 -3.22 -4.72
N PRO A 62 -15.07 -3.01 -4.31
CA PRO A 62 -13.98 -2.82 -5.24
C PRO A 62 -13.67 -4.09 -6.04
N LYS A 63 -13.31 -3.92 -7.31
CA LYS A 63 -12.72 -4.98 -8.14
C LYS A 63 -11.20 -5.03 -8.00
N LEU A 64 -10.60 -3.94 -7.57
CA LEU A 64 -9.18 -3.83 -7.25
C LEU A 64 -9.00 -3.04 -5.95
N ILE A 65 -8.23 -3.59 -5.03
CA ILE A 65 -7.73 -2.89 -3.85
C ILE A 65 -6.25 -2.61 -4.10
N ILE A 66 -5.82 -1.36 -3.88
CA ILE A 66 -4.41 -0.97 -3.89
C ILE A 66 -4.03 -0.67 -2.45
N SER A 67 -3.08 -1.44 -1.90
CA SER A 67 -2.62 -1.24 -0.52
C SER A 67 -1.35 -0.39 -0.49
N ALA A 68 -1.52 0.88 -0.10
CA ALA A 68 -0.46 1.85 0.20
C ALA A 68 -0.44 2.22 1.69
N LEU A 69 -0.85 1.29 2.56
CA LEU A 69 -0.97 1.50 4.01
C LEU A 69 0.38 1.78 4.66
N ARG A 70 0.34 2.66 5.68
CA ARG A 70 1.42 2.95 6.62
C ARG A 70 0.88 2.88 8.04
N GLY A 71 1.73 2.65 9.02
CA GLY A 71 1.36 2.54 10.42
C GLY A 71 1.99 1.32 11.09
N ASP A 72 1.44 0.89 12.21
CA ASP A 72 1.92 -0.27 12.95
C ASP A 72 1.95 -1.53 12.09
N PHE A 73 3.05 -2.30 12.18
CA PHE A 73 3.28 -3.46 11.33
C PHE A 73 2.34 -4.63 11.67
N ASN A 74 2.01 -4.82 12.95
CA ASN A 74 1.14 -5.92 13.36
C ASN A 74 -0.29 -5.67 12.90
N VAL A 75 -0.79 -4.45 13.08
CA VAL A 75 -2.12 -4.06 12.62
C VAL A 75 -2.24 -4.13 11.09
N GLN A 76 -1.17 -3.77 10.37
CA GLN A 76 -1.12 -3.97 8.92
C GLN A 76 -1.15 -5.45 8.53
N LEU A 77 -0.47 -6.35 9.28
CA LEU A 77 -0.53 -7.79 9.03
C LEU A 77 -1.95 -8.32 9.20
N GLU A 78 -2.63 -7.96 10.28
CA GLU A 78 -4.02 -8.34 10.55
C GLU A 78 -4.97 -7.83 9.46
N THR A 79 -4.80 -6.58 9.04
CA THR A 79 -5.58 -5.99 7.95
C THR A 79 -5.38 -6.74 6.62
N HIS A 80 -4.14 -7.11 6.29
CA HIS A 80 -3.88 -7.87 5.07
C HIS A 80 -4.40 -9.32 5.15
N ASP A 81 -4.34 -9.97 6.32
CA ASP A 81 -4.95 -11.28 6.53
C ASP A 81 -6.47 -11.24 6.30
N PHE A 82 -7.14 -10.21 6.82
CA PHE A 82 -8.57 -9.96 6.55
C PHE A 82 -8.85 -9.77 5.05
N LEU A 83 -8.05 -8.93 4.37
CA LEU A 83 -8.20 -8.71 2.92
C LEU A 83 -7.98 -9.97 2.11
N ILE A 84 -6.98 -10.78 2.44
CA ILE A 84 -6.67 -12.04 1.78
C ILE A 84 -7.85 -13.02 1.89
N LYS A 85 -8.44 -13.15 3.09
CA LYS A 85 -9.63 -13.98 3.32
C LYS A 85 -10.83 -13.53 2.48
N LEU A 86 -11.04 -12.22 2.34
CA LEU A 86 -12.09 -11.64 1.51
C LEU A 86 -11.82 -11.89 0.01
N ILE A 87 -10.61 -11.62 -0.46
CA ILE A 87 -10.21 -11.75 -1.87
C ILE A 87 -10.32 -13.20 -2.34
N LYS A 88 -9.96 -14.15 -1.46
CA LYS A 88 -10.08 -15.59 -1.75
C LYS A 88 -11.51 -16.00 -2.12
N LYS A 89 -12.52 -15.33 -1.54
CA LYS A 89 -13.94 -15.64 -1.70
C LYS A 89 -14.69 -14.70 -2.65
N SER A 90 -14.03 -13.77 -3.31
CA SER A 90 -14.64 -12.74 -4.15
C SER A 90 -13.91 -12.58 -5.47
N ASP A 91 -14.45 -11.78 -6.40
CA ASP A 91 -13.78 -11.41 -7.66
C ASP A 91 -12.81 -10.23 -7.50
N CYS A 92 -12.61 -9.76 -6.28
CA CYS A 92 -11.68 -8.69 -5.99
C CYS A 92 -10.22 -9.15 -6.18
N ARG A 93 -9.34 -8.22 -6.54
CA ARG A 93 -7.90 -8.39 -6.66
C ARG A 93 -7.19 -7.41 -5.75
N ILE A 94 -5.94 -7.67 -5.44
CA ILE A 94 -5.11 -6.75 -4.67
C ILE A 94 -3.81 -6.43 -5.40
N LEU A 95 -3.45 -5.14 -5.44
CA LEU A 95 -2.10 -4.65 -5.71
C LEU A 95 -1.49 -4.24 -4.36
N PHE A 96 -0.46 -4.95 -3.93
CA PHE A 96 0.27 -4.65 -2.71
C PHE A 96 1.55 -3.88 -3.04
N LEU A 97 1.69 -2.70 -2.47
CA LEU A 97 2.92 -1.92 -2.56
C LEU A 97 3.93 -2.43 -1.53
N SER A 98 4.79 -3.30 -1.99
CA SER A 98 5.93 -3.82 -1.24
C SER A 98 7.14 -2.90 -1.37
N SER A 99 8.33 -3.38 -1.07
CA SER A 99 9.57 -2.62 -1.09
C SER A 99 10.73 -3.45 -1.61
N SER A 100 11.72 -2.80 -2.25
CA SER A 100 13.01 -3.41 -2.58
C SER A 100 13.78 -3.87 -1.33
N ASN A 101 13.44 -3.36 -0.13
CA ASN A 101 14.04 -3.82 1.13
C ASN A 101 13.78 -5.31 1.44
N VAL A 102 12.93 -6.00 0.69
CA VAL A 102 12.79 -7.45 0.79
C VAL A 102 14.06 -8.20 0.35
N PHE A 103 14.99 -7.50 -0.30
CA PHE A 103 16.28 -8.00 -0.78
C PHE A 103 17.47 -7.33 -0.09
N ASP A 104 17.29 -6.62 1.03
CA ASP A 104 18.35 -5.81 1.64
C ASP A 104 19.55 -6.59 2.19
N SER A 105 19.44 -7.92 2.27
CA SER A 105 20.56 -8.80 2.61
C SER A 105 21.45 -9.21 1.42
N PHE A 106 21.08 -8.80 0.20
CA PHE A 106 21.81 -9.14 -1.04
C PHE A 106 22.49 -7.91 -1.63
N GLU A 107 23.42 -7.32 -0.91
CA GLU A 107 24.05 -6.04 -1.29
C GLU A 107 25.00 -6.13 -2.49
N HIS A 108 25.51 -7.33 -2.81
CA HIS A 108 26.56 -7.51 -3.81
C HIS A 108 26.08 -7.92 -5.20
N TYR A 109 24.80 -8.23 -5.35
CA TYR A 109 24.25 -8.75 -6.61
C TYR A 109 22.92 -8.07 -6.93
N PRO A 110 22.63 -7.83 -8.24
CA PRO A 110 21.30 -7.39 -8.63
C PRO A 110 20.27 -8.47 -8.29
N SER A 111 19.12 -8.06 -7.74
CA SER A 111 18.02 -8.95 -7.41
C SER A 111 16.93 -8.85 -8.47
N TYR A 112 16.31 -10.00 -8.78
CA TYR A 112 15.21 -10.14 -9.72
C TYR A 112 13.90 -10.48 -8.99
N GLU A 113 12.76 -10.34 -9.67
CA GLU A 113 11.44 -10.54 -9.08
C GLU A 113 11.20 -11.95 -8.55
N TYR A 114 11.86 -12.95 -9.13
CA TYR A 114 11.77 -14.38 -8.77
C TYR A 114 12.81 -14.82 -7.74
N ASP A 115 13.74 -13.94 -7.36
CA ASP A 115 14.76 -14.28 -6.37
C ASP A 115 14.12 -14.44 -4.98
N LYS A 116 14.75 -15.29 -4.19
CA LYS A 116 14.34 -15.52 -2.81
C LYS A 116 14.48 -14.22 -2.01
N THR A 117 13.39 -13.78 -1.40
CA THR A 117 13.39 -12.62 -0.52
C THR A 117 14.07 -12.94 0.81
N PHE A 118 14.99 -12.08 1.23
CA PHE A 118 15.64 -12.13 2.52
C PHE A 118 16.01 -10.72 2.96
N SER A 119 15.66 -10.36 4.20
CA SER A 119 15.88 -9.01 4.73
C SER A 119 16.32 -9.08 6.18
N GLU A 120 17.30 -8.26 6.54
CA GLU A 120 17.75 -8.05 7.91
C GLU A 120 16.93 -6.99 8.63
N SER A 121 16.32 -6.08 7.88
CA SER A 121 15.49 -5.02 8.44
C SER A 121 14.13 -5.53 8.92
N ILE A 122 13.63 -4.94 10.01
CA ILE A 122 12.27 -5.22 10.52
C ILE A 122 11.24 -4.90 9.44
N PHE A 123 11.43 -3.80 8.72
CA PHE A 123 10.53 -3.36 7.66
C PHE A 123 10.51 -4.35 6.48
N GLY A 124 11.67 -4.81 6.01
CA GLY A 124 11.74 -5.80 4.94
C GLY A 124 11.12 -7.13 5.33
N ARG A 125 11.42 -7.65 6.54
CA ARG A 125 10.79 -8.88 7.08
C ARG A 125 9.27 -8.76 7.18
N PHE A 126 8.76 -7.60 7.62
CA PHE A 126 7.33 -7.33 7.63
C PHE A 126 6.71 -7.41 6.22
N LYS A 127 7.34 -6.78 5.22
CA LYS A 127 6.89 -6.85 3.82
C LYS A 127 6.89 -8.29 3.29
N ILE A 128 7.96 -9.06 3.56
CA ILE A 128 8.06 -10.48 3.19
C ILE A 128 6.91 -11.30 3.77
N LYS A 129 6.53 -11.05 5.02
CA LYS A 129 5.40 -11.78 5.63
C LYS A 129 4.09 -11.57 4.84
N ILE A 130 3.78 -10.33 4.46
CA ILE A 130 2.58 -10.04 3.66
C ILE A 130 2.70 -10.65 2.25
N GLU A 131 3.86 -10.54 1.59
CA GLU A 131 4.08 -11.16 0.28
C GLU A 131 3.82 -12.66 0.32
N ASN A 132 4.36 -13.37 1.32
CA ASN A 132 4.18 -14.81 1.48
C ASN A 132 2.70 -15.20 1.66
N GLU A 133 1.91 -14.41 2.39
CA GLU A 133 0.47 -14.68 2.54
C GLU A 133 -0.29 -14.39 1.23
N LEU A 134 0.07 -13.31 0.51
CA LEU A 134 -0.53 -13.01 -0.80
C LEU A 134 -0.25 -14.07 -1.84
N MET A 135 0.97 -14.64 -1.85
CA MET A 135 1.35 -15.72 -2.79
C MET A 135 0.57 -17.03 -2.58
N ARG A 136 -0.17 -17.17 -1.47
CA ARG A 136 -1.11 -18.29 -1.26
C ARG A 136 -2.47 -18.09 -1.93
N LEU A 137 -2.72 -16.91 -2.49
CA LEU A 137 -3.90 -16.64 -3.29
C LEU A 137 -3.77 -17.29 -4.68
N PRO A 138 -4.89 -17.62 -5.35
CA PRO A 138 -4.87 -18.08 -6.73
C PRO A 138 -4.17 -17.07 -7.65
N THR A 139 -3.49 -17.56 -8.67
CA THR A 139 -2.85 -16.75 -9.70
C THR A 139 -3.84 -15.74 -10.30
N GLY A 140 -3.40 -14.49 -10.45
CA GLY A 140 -4.23 -13.40 -10.97
C GLY A 140 -5.10 -12.68 -9.93
N LYS A 141 -5.11 -13.13 -8.67
CA LYS A 141 -5.80 -12.44 -7.56
C LYS A 141 -4.93 -11.38 -6.90
N PHE A 142 -3.62 -11.40 -7.08
CA PHE A 142 -2.70 -10.45 -6.48
C PHE A 142 -1.63 -9.97 -7.45
N ILE A 143 -1.08 -8.81 -7.17
CA ILE A 143 0.13 -8.25 -7.76
C ILE A 143 0.95 -7.69 -6.60
N ILE A 144 2.25 -7.97 -6.58
CA ILE A 144 3.21 -7.42 -5.64
C ILE A 144 4.11 -6.46 -6.40
N ALA A 145 4.07 -5.17 -6.04
CA ALA A 145 4.96 -4.16 -6.59
C ALA A 145 6.03 -3.81 -5.57
N ARG A 146 7.27 -4.30 -5.78
CA ARG A 146 8.43 -4.00 -4.93
C ARG A 146 9.03 -2.67 -5.36
N LEU A 147 8.69 -1.64 -4.62
CA LEU A 147 9.09 -0.27 -4.94
C LEU A 147 10.46 0.05 -4.33
N PRO A 148 11.36 0.70 -5.09
CA PRO A 148 12.58 1.27 -4.53
C PRO A 148 12.23 2.51 -3.69
N MET A 149 13.27 3.23 -3.22
CA MET A 149 13.07 4.54 -2.62
C MET A 149 12.45 5.50 -3.63
N ILE A 150 11.31 6.09 -3.29
CA ILE A 150 10.55 6.97 -4.18
C ILE A 150 10.82 8.42 -3.80
N PHE A 151 11.23 9.20 -4.80
CA PHE A 151 11.42 10.64 -4.71
C PHE A 151 10.30 11.36 -5.49
N GLY A 152 10.07 12.61 -5.15
CA GLY A 152 9.13 13.47 -5.86
C GLY A 152 8.81 14.72 -5.06
N LEU A 153 8.11 15.65 -5.67
CA LEU A 153 7.67 16.87 -5.02
C LEU A 153 6.79 16.50 -3.81
N ASN A 154 7.13 17.00 -2.62
CA ASN A 154 6.47 16.68 -1.35
C ASN A 154 6.61 15.22 -0.87
N ALA A 155 7.50 14.42 -1.46
CA ALA A 155 7.82 13.11 -0.88
C ALA A 155 8.53 13.28 0.47
N PRO A 156 8.20 12.48 1.51
CA PRO A 156 8.83 12.60 2.82
C PRO A 156 10.36 12.56 2.76
N ARG A 157 10.93 11.66 1.95
CA ARG A 157 12.39 11.56 1.75
C ARG A 157 13.00 12.77 1.06
N THR A 158 12.31 13.35 0.09
CA THR A 158 12.77 14.59 -0.57
C THR A 158 12.85 15.72 0.45
N ILE A 159 11.81 15.86 1.28
CA ILE A 159 11.77 16.89 2.33
C ILE A 159 12.88 16.67 3.38
N GLU A 160 13.13 15.43 3.79
CA GLU A 160 14.21 15.09 4.72
C GLU A 160 15.60 15.48 4.15
N ILE A 161 15.85 15.14 2.88
CA ILE A 161 17.11 15.48 2.19
C ILE A 161 17.25 17.00 2.04
N ASP A 162 16.21 17.69 1.55
CA ASP A 162 16.24 19.14 1.41
C ASP A 162 16.49 19.86 2.74
N THR A 163 15.89 19.33 3.80
CA THR A 163 16.09 19.86 5.16
C THR A 163 17.52 19.62 5.64
N ALA A 164 18.07 18.43 5.43
CA ALA A 164 19.43 18.10 5.81
C ALA A 164 20.46 18.96 5.06
N VAL A 165 20.27 19.14 3.74
CA VAL A 165 21.14 20.00 2.91
C VAL A 165 21.09 21.45 3.38
N LYS A 166 19.89 22.00 3.65
CA LYS A 166 19.74 23.39 4.15
C LYS A 166 20.38 23.64 5.52
N HIS A 167 20.51 22.61 6.34
CA HIS A 167 21.09 22.73 7.68
C HIS A 167 22.53 22.22 7.74
N ASN A 168 23.20 21.98 6.60
CA ASN A 168 24.59 21.48 6.51
C ASN A 168 24.84 20.21 7.36
N LYS A 169 23.92 19.30 7.40
CA LYS A 169 24.01 18.03 8.13
C LYS A 169 24.16 16.84 7.20
#